data_65d698b456a8be849e90557e4bf69b4d
#
_entry.id   65d698b456a8be849e90557e4bf69b4d
#
_cell.length_a   1.000
_cell.length_b   1.000
_cell.length_c   1.000
_cell.angle_alpha   90.00
_cell.angle_beta   90.00
_cell.angle_gamma   90.00
#
_symmetry.space_group_name_H-M   'P 1'
#
loop_
_entity.id
_entity.type
_entity.pdbx_description
1 polymer ?
#
loop_
_entity_poly.entity_id
_entity_poly.type
_entity_poly.pdbx_seq_one_letter_code
_entity_poly.pdbx_strand_id
1 'polypeptide(L)'
;MKVAVVGGGLAGLAAALDLLDAGVEVTVHEARPTLGGAVQTLPERDDDPAPPPDNGQHIALGCFTEYLHFLDRVGEGHSYLRKRLALPVIDEESRVSSIAPLTLLFYRHLPLRDRIKLPLVLARLRKADGRGTFGDVLRRAGTSEVAIDRFWDVFIRPALNLPTNEVDGHAGLFTVRTALLGPRRNSDLVLPLKPLGWMHGDAAGRVLGDRVHLDERVDSVDDLDADAIVVAVPPAESARLLGEPDPGLESSPIVSVHLLFDRPILKTPIAALLSSDAHWVFDRGALTGHPAPDGGQYLTVVSSGVPELMEVRGRELVERIGGQLTERLGDAELVWSRVSREPSATIALRPGIARPGVGTARPNVVRAGTWTDTGWPATMESAVRSGRAAARRLLQ
;
A
#
# COMPACT_ATOMS: atom_id res chain seq x y z
N MET A 1 9.53 33.13 -1.56
CA MET A 1 8.21 32.45 -1.43
C MET A 1 8.30 31.53 -0.24
N LYS A 2 7.33 31.63 0.66
CA LYS A 2 7.16 30.78 1.82
C LYS A 2 5.98 29.86 1.61
N VAL A 3 6.14 28.56 1.79
CA VAL A 3 5.10 27.56 1.57
C VAL A 3 4.86 26.73 2.83
N ALA A 4 3.61 26.65 3.27
CA ALA A 4 3.19 25.74 4.33
C ALA A 4 2.62 24.46 3.73
N VAL A 5 3.06 23.31 4.24
CA VAL A 5 2.54 21.99 3.92
C VAL A 5 1.77 21.46 5.12
N VAL A 6 0.49 21.24 4.95
CA VAL A 6 -0.41 20.69 6.00
C VAL A 6 -0.57 19.20 5.78
N GLY A 7 -0.01 18.41 6.70
CA GLY A 7 0.01 16.95 6.67
C GLY A 7 1.38 16.36 6.29
N GLY A 8 1.95 15.61 7.20
CA GLY A 8 3.26 14.95 7.11
C GLY A 8 3.21 13.51 6.57
N GLY A 9 2.20 13.15 5.77
CA GLY A 9 2.16 11.89 5.03
C GLY A 9 3.06 11.90 3.79
N LEU A 10 3.21 10.75 3.08
CA LEU A 10 4.09 10.67 1.90
C LEU A 10 3.83 11.76 0.85
N ALA A 11 2.59 12.17 0.66
CA ALA A 11 2.24 13.23 -0.30
C ALA A 11 2.78 14.60 0.15
N GLY A 12 2.57 14.96 1.42
CA GLY A 12 3.08 16.20 1.98
C GLY A 12 4.61 16.23 2.04
N LEU A 13 5.23 15.12 2.48
CA LEU A 13 6.68 14.99 2.52
C LEU A 13 7.31 15.12 1.13
N ALA A 14 6.70 14.47 0.11
CA ALA A 14 7.17 14.60 -1.28
C ALA A 14 7.05 16.03 -1.81
N ALA A 15 5.96 16.74 -1.48
CA ALA A 15 5.80 18.16 -1.84
C ALA A 15 6.84 19.04 -1.13
N ALA A 16 7.03 18.85 0.18
CA ALA A 16 7.99 19.61 0.97
C ALA A 16 9.43 19.44 0.46
N LEU A 17 9.83 18.22 0.14
CA LEU A 17 11.16 17.92 -0.39
C LEU A 17 11.39 18.56 -1.77
N ASP A 18 10.42 18.45 -2.70
CA ASP A 18 10.54 19.08 -4.03
C ASP A 18 10.60 20.62 -3.93
N LEU A 19 9.82 21.23 -3.01
CA LEU A 19 9.87 22.67 -2.75
C LEU A 19 11.21 23.09 -2.12
N LEU A 20 11.71 22.31 -1.17
CA LEU A 20 13.02 22.55 -0.56
C LEU A 20 14.14 22.49 -1.60
N ASP A 21 14.12 21.52 -2.51
CA ASP A 21 15.09 21.37 -3.61
C ASP A 21 15.03 22.53 -4.60
N ALA A 22 13.86 23.17 -4.74
CA ALA A 22 13.67 24.38 -5.53
C ALA A 22 14.10 25.68 -4.80
N GLY A 23 14.64 25.57 -3.58
CA GLY A 23 15.09 26.73 -2.79
C GLY A 23 13.95 27.54 -2.15
N VAL A 24 12.76 26.93 -2.01
CA VAL A 24 11.61 27.56 -1.36
C VAL A 24 11.72 27.41 0.16
N GLU A 25 11.35 28.44 0.90
CA GLU A 25 11.17 28.35 2.36
C GLU A 25 9.91 27.51 2.63
N VAL A 26 10.08 26.33 3.23
CA VAL A 26 8.98 25.39 3.45
C VAL A 26 8.86 25.06 4.95
N THR A 27 7.61 24.96 5.43
CA THR A 27 7.27 24.41 6.75
C THR A 27 6.27 23.27 6.58
N VAL A 28 6.36 22.25 7.43
CA VAL A 28 5.45 21.09 7.44
C VAL A 28 4.76 21.04 8.79
N HIS A 29 3.43 21.07 8.80
CA HIS A 29 2.58 21.00 9.98
C HIS A 29 1.89 19.62 10.02
N GLU A 30 2.19 18.83 11.04
CA GLU A 30 1.62 17.49 11.24
C GLU A 30 0.90 17.41 12.59
N ALA A 31 -0.37 17.00 12.56
CA ALA A 31 -1.20 16.92 13.76
C ALA A 31 -0.85 15.75 14.70
N ARG A 32 -0.06 14.80 14.24
CA ARG A 32 0.39 13.63 15.01
C ARG A 32 1.84 13.81 15.49
N PRO A 33 2.27 13.03 16.50
CA PRO A 33 3.66 13.08 16.99
C PRO A 33 4.67 12.42 16.01
N THR A 34 4.21 11.87 14.88
CA THR A 34 5.06 11.17 13.91
C THR A 34 4.69 11.52 12.48
N LEU A 35 5.70 11.61 11.61
CA LEU A 35 5.53 11.70 10.16
C LEU A 35 5.24 10.32 9.53
N GLY A 36 4.82 10.33 8.25
CA GLY A 36 4.60 9.11 7.45
C GLY A 36 3.14 8.87 7.05
N GLY A 37 2.20 9.42 7.80
CA GLY A 37 0.76 9.29 7.49
C GLY A 37 0.28 7.85 7.54
N ALA A 38 -0.08 7.26 6.39
CA ALA A 38 -0.55 5.88 6.28
C ALA A 38 0.60 4.83 6.22
N VAL A 39 1.85 5.23 6.17
CA VAL A 39 3.03 4.33 6.20
C VAL A 39 3.81 4.56 7.48
N GLN A 40 3.41 3.88 8.54
CA GLN A 40 3.89 4.10 9.90
C GLN A 40 4.36 2.82 10.56
N THR A 41 5.36 2.96 11.42
CA THR A 41 5.68 1.98 12.45
C THR A 41 4.80 2.27 13.67
N LEU A 42 4.20 1.23 14.23
CA LEU A 42 3.35 1.37 15.42
C LEU A 42 4.20 1.82 16.63
N PRO A 43 3.62 2.57 17.57
CA PRO A 43 4.29 2.88 18.82
C PRO A 43 4.79 1.60 19.50
N GLU A 44 6.05 1.57 19.86
CA GLU A 44 6.69 0.43 20.50
C GLU A 44 6.05 0.12 21.87
N ARG A 45 5.92 -1.17 22.17
CA ARG A 45 5.49 -1.69 23.48
C ARG A 45 6.61 -2.54 24.05
N ASP A 46 6.65 -2.66 25.37
CA ASP A 46 7.69 -3.41 26.08
C ASP A 46 7.78 -4.89 25.67
N ASP A 47 6.66 -5.46 25.20
CA ASP A 47 6.53 -6.85 24.75
C ASP A 47 6.61 -7.03 23.22
N ASP A 48 6.78 -5.96 22.46
CA ASP A 48 6.91 -6.08 20.99
C ASP A 48 8.23 -6.78 20.60
N PRO A 49 8.19 -7.72 19.64
CA PRO A 49 9.42 -8.25 19.06
C PRO A 49 10.13 -7.18 18.23
N ALA A 50 11.47 -7.23 18.19
CA ALA A 50 12.27 -6.32 17.37
C ALA A 50 12.32 -6.76 15.89
N PRO A 51 12.21 -5.83 14.95
CA PRO A 51 11.81 -4.44 15.13
C PRO A 51 10.29 -4.30 15.38
N PRO A 52 9.83 -3.19 15.96
CA PRO A 52 8.41 -2.99 16.25
C PRO A 52 7.55 -3.14 14.97
N PRO A 53 6.29 -3.60 15.10
CA PRO A 53 5.43 -3.80 13.94
C PRO A 53 5.06 -2.49 13.25
N ASP A 54 4.80 -2.57 11.95
CA ASP A 54 4.20 -1.47 11.19
C ASP A 54 2.66 -1.54 11.26
N ASN A 55 1.98 -0.47 10.85
CA ASN A 55 0.52 -0.50 10.72
C ASN A 55 0.03 -1.52 9.66
N GLY A 56 0.93 -1.98 8.80
CA GLY A 56 0.78 -3.06 7.83
C GLY A 56 2.08 -3.28 7.07
N GLN A 57 2.24 -4.43 6.44
CA GLN A 57 3.39 -4.67 5.57
C GLN A 57 3.07 -4.16 4.17
N HIS A 58 3.89 -3.25 3.65
CA HIS A 58 3.70 -2.69 2.31
C HIS A 58 4.72 -3.29 1.34
N ILE A 59 4.24 -3.62 0.15
CA ILE A 59 5.09 -3.98 -1.00
C ILE A 59 4.93 -2.90 -2.05
N ALA A 60 6.03 -2.37 -2.56
CA ALA A 60 6.02 -1.60 -3.78
C ALA A 60 6.36 -2.48 -4.98
N LEU A 61 6.04 -2.00 -6.17
CA LEU A 61 6.41 -2.67 -7.41
C LEU A 61 7.52 -1.90 -8.12
N GLY A 62 8.28 -2.57 -8.97
CA GLY A 62 9.35 -1.96 -9.73
C GLY A 62 8.94 -0.81 -10.65
N CYS A 63 7.63 -0.65 -10.91
CA CYS A 63 7.05 0.48 -11.62
C CYS A 63 6.78 1.72 -10.75
N PHE A 64 7.00 1.67 -9.43
CA PHE A 64 6.81 2.79 -8.52
C PHE A 64 8.03 3.73 -8.55
N THR A 65 8.23 4.39 -9.68
CA THR A 65 9.45 5.15 -9.96
C THR A 65 9.61 6.40 -9.12
N GLU A 66 8.51 7.12 -8.87
CA GLU A 66 8.55 8.34 -8.05
C GLU A 66 8.72 8.00 -6.56
N TYR A 67 8.08 6.91 -6.11
CA TYR A 67 8.28 6.41 -4.75
C TYR A 67 9.72 5.95 -4.50
N LEU A 68 10.33 5.21 -5.44
CA LEU A 68 11.73 4.80 -5.32
C LEU A 68 12.67 6.00 -5.32
N HIS A 69 12.39 7.00 -6.16
CA HIS A 69 13.13 8.27 -6.15
C HIS A 69 12.98 9.02 -4.82
N PHE A 70 11.79 9.01 -4.20
CA PHE A 70 11.59 9.55 -2.86
C PHE A 70 12.50 8.87 -1.84
N LEU A 71 12.56 7.52 -1.84
CA LEU A 71 13.45 6.78 -0.95
C LEU A 71 14.93 7.12 -1.18
N ASP A 72 15.36 7.22 -2.44
CA ASP A 72 16.72 7.66 -2.77
C ASP A 72 16.99 9.08 -2.22
N ARG A 73 16.03 9.99 -2.39
CA ARG A 73 16.14 11.41 -1.94
C ARG A 73 16.27 11.55 -0.43
N VAL A 74 15.63 10.67 0.34
CA VAL A 74 15.73 10.69 1.82
C VAL A 74 16.86 9.81 2.38
N GLY A 75 17.70 9.24 1.50
CA GLY A 75 18.85 8.40 1.87
C GLY A 75 18.51 6.93 2.15
N GLU A 76 17.32 6.48 1.78
CA GLU A 76 16.84 5.11 2.04
C GLU A 76 16.81 4.22 0.78
N GLY A 77 17.51 4.60 -0.28
CA GLY A 77 17.59 3.83 -1.53
C GLY A 77 18.15 2.40 -1.39
N HIS A 78 18.79 2.08 -0.27
CA HIS A 78 19.30 0.74 0.06
C HIS A 78 18.46 0.01 1.12
N SER A 79 17.37 0.59 1.58
CA SER A 79 16.53 0.05 2.65
C SER A 79 15.40 -0.85 2.14
N TYR A 80 15.51 -1.35 0.93
CA TYR A 80 14.58 -2.30 0.35
C TYR A 80 15.30 -3.38 -0.47
N LEU A 81 14.66 -4.54 -0.56
CA LEU A 81 15.10 -5.64 -1.40
C LEU A 81 14.26 -5.67 -2.67
N ARG A 82 14.89 -5.52 -3.83
CA ARG A 82 14.22 -5.68 -5.12
C ARG A 82 14.42 -7.10 -5.65
N LYS A 83 13.33 -7.84 -5.81
CA LYS A 83 13.32 -9.21 -6.34
C LYS A 83 12.37 -9.33 -7.54
N ARG A 84 12.71 -10.18 -8.49
CA ARG A 84 11.77 -10.56 -9.55
C ARG A 84 10.51 -11.16 -8.94
N LEU A 85 9.37 -10.88 -9.56
CA LEU A 85 8.10 -11.47 -9.15
C LEU A 85 8.22 -13.01 -9.20
N ALA A 86 8.16 -13.62 -8.03
CA ALA A 86 8.02 -15.03 -7.79
C ALA A 86 7.28 -15.18 -6.46
N LEU A 87 5.94 -15.12 -6.52
CA LEU A 87 5.08 -15.15 -5.34
C LEU A 87 4.64 -16.58 -5.08
N PRO A 88 5.08 -17.21 -3.99
CA PRO A 88 4.50 -18.48 -3.52
C PRO A 88 3.04 -18.26 -3.14
N VAL A 89 2.17 -19.13 -3.63
CA VAL A 89 0.75 -19.17 -3.29
C VAL A 89 0.44 -20.55 -2.73
N ILE A 90 -0.24 -20.58 -1.60
CA ILE A 90 -0.55 -21.78 -0.83
C ILE A 90 -2.06 -21.99 -0.87
N ASP A 91 -2.50 -23.17 -1.29
CA ASP A 91 -3.93 -23.50 -1.36
C ASP A 91 -4.46 -24.15 -0.08
N GLU A 92 -5.71 -24.56 -0.12
CA GLU A 92 -6.46 -25.16 1.00
C GLU A 92 -5.86 -26.49 1.48
N GLU A 93 -5.15 -27.21 0.59
CA GLU A 93 -4.48 -28.45 0.92
C GLU A 93 -2.95 -28.27 1.13
N SER A 94 -2.51 -27.06 1.46
CA SER A 94 -1.09 -26.72 1.73
C SER A 94 -0.14 -26.94 0.55
N ARG A 95 -0.67 -27.08 -0.68
CA ARG A 95 0.15 -27.19 -1.88
C ARG A 95 0.67 -25.81 -2.28
N VAL A 96 1.94 -25.75 -2.62
CA VAL A 96 2.59 -24.50 -3.03
C VAL A 96 2.75 -24.46 -4.54
N SER A 97 2.34 -23.35 -5.14
CA SER A 97 2.64 -23.01 -6.54
C SER A 97 2.97 -21.53 -6.66
N SER A 98 3.87 -21.14 -7.55
CA SER A 98 4.31 -19.74 -7.61
C SER A 98 3.76 -19.01 -8.81
N ILE A 99 3.32 -17.77 -8.59
CA ILE A 99 3.03 -16.81 -9.65
C ILE A 99 4.35 -16.15 -10.04
N ALA A 100 4.85 -16.48 -11.24
CA ALA A 100 6.04 -15.87 -11.82
C ALA A 100 5.87 -15.74 -13.34
N PRO A 101 6.28 -14.62 -13.97
CA PRO A 101 5.96 -14.33 -15.38
C PRO A 101 6.37 -15.41 -16.38
N LEU A 102 7.50 -16.08 -16.13
CA LEU A 102 8.04 -17.13 -17.03
C LEU A 102 7.44 -18.52 -16.79
N THR A 103 6.76 -18.73 -15.66
CA THR A 103 6.25 -20.03 -15.23
C THR A 103 4.74 -20.06 -15.01
N LEU A 104 4.00 -19.08 -15.53
CA LEU A 104 2.54 -18.99 -15.38
C LEU A 104 1.80 -20.24 -15.89
N LEU A 105 2.32 -20.91 -16.91
CA LEU A 105 1.77 -22.20 -17.40
C LEU A 105 1.90 -23.33 -16.38
N PHE A 106 2.81 -23.21 -15.42
CA PHE A 106 3.03 -24.16 -14.34
C PHE A 106 2.34 -23.78 -13.02
N TYR A 107 1.56 -22.70 -13.01
CA TYR A 107 0.80 -22.30 -11.83
C TYR A 107 -0.36 -23.28 -11.58
N ARG A 108 -0.12 -24.25 -10.67
CA ARG A 108 -0.97 -25.43 -10.50
C ARG A 108 -2.32 -25.18 -9.85
N HIS A 109 -2.53 -24.02 -9.21
CA HIS A 109 -3.83 -23.65 -8.62
C HIS A 109 -4.85 -23.21 -9.66
N LEU A 110 -4.47 -23.14 -10.95
CA LEU A 110 -5.38 -22.97 -12.07
C LEU A 110 -5.60 -24.28 -12.84
N PRO A 111 -6.83 -24.56 -13.29
CA PRO A 111 -7.11 -25.60 -14.26
C PRO A 111 -6.25 -25.45 -15.52
N LEU A 112 -5.87 -26.56 -16.15
CA LEU A 112 -5.01 -26.54 -17.34
C LEU A 112 -5.56 -25.66 -18.48
N ARG A 113 -6.88 -25.69 -18.67
CA ARG A 113 -7.58 -24.85 -19.68
C ARG A 113 -7.33 -23.35 -19.45
N ASP A 114 -7.32 -22.89 -18.20
CA ASP A 114 -7.15 -21.50 -17.87
C ASP A 114 -5.67 -21.07 -18.02
N ARG A 115 -4.74 -21.98 -17.67
CA ARG A 115 -3.30 -21.76 -17.91
C ARG A 115 -2.99 -21.58 -19.40
N ILE A 116 -3.56 -22.44 -20.25
CA ILE A 116 -3.38 -22.37 -21.71
C ILE A 116 -4.00 -21.10 -22.29
N LYS A 117 -5.14 -20.64 -21.75
CA LYS A 117 -5.83 -19.42 -22.22
C LYS A 117 -5.16 -18.13 -21.74
N LEU A 118 -4.37 -18.17 -20.69
CA LEU A 118 -3.81 -16.97 -20.04
C LEU A 118 -3.07 -16.03 -21.02
N PRO A 119 -2.21 -16.49 -21.96
CA PRO A 119 -1.60 -15.62 -22.94
C PRO A 119 -2.61 -14.87 -23.82
N LEU A 120 -3.70 -15.55 -24.21
CA LEU A 120 -4.77 -14.93 -24.99
C LEU A 120 -5.55 -13.90 -24.18
N VAL A 121 -5.83 -14.19 -22.90
CA VAL A 121 -6.45 -13.24 -21.97
C VAL A 121 -5.56 -12.01 -21.82
N LEU A 122 -4.28 -12.16 -21.57
CA LEU A 122 -3.32 -11.04 -21.48
C LEU A 122 -3.27 -10.20 -22.76
N ALA A 123 -3.32 -10.84 -23.94
CA ALA A 123 -3.36 -10.13 -25.22
C ALA A 123 -4.68 -9.33 -25.39
N ARG A 124 -5.82 -9.85 -24.93
CA ARG A 124 -7.11 -9.14 -24.93
C ARG A 124 -7.13 -7.98 -23.95
N LEU A 125 -6.57 -8.15 -22.75
CA LEU A 125 -6.48 -7.09 -21.74
C LEU A 125 -5.64 -5.87 -22.21
N ARG A 126 -4.69 -6.06 -23.13
CA ARG A 126 -3.97 -4.94 -23.73
C ARG A 126 -4.87 -3.97 -24.50
N LYS A 127 -5.98 -4.47 -25.05
CA LYS A 127 -6.91 -3.71 -25.92
C LYS A 127 -8.28 -3.50 -25.27
N ALA A 128 -8.52 -4.05 -24.08
CA ALA A 128 -9.80 -3.95 -23.39
C ALA A 128 -10.14 -2.50 -23.01
N ASP A 129 -11.44 -2.19 -22.92
CA ASP A 129 -11.97 -0.87 -22.58
C ASP A 129 -12.12 -0.82 -21.04
N GLY A 130 -12.04 -0.85 -20.16
CA GLY A 130 -12.19 -0.75 -18.69
C GLY A 130 -13.62 -0.52 -18.20
N ARG A 131 -14.63 -0.72 -19.02
CA ARG A 131 -16.02 -0.50 -18.60
C ARG A 131 -16.47 -1.52 -17.55
N GLY A 132 -17.15 -1.05 -16.50
CA GLY A 132 -17.64 -1.87 -15.40
C GLY A 132 -16.54 -2.22 -14.40
N THR A 133 -16.70 -3.34 -13.71
CA THR A 133 -15.69 -3.85 -12.78
C THR A 133 -14.54 -4.53 -13.51
N PHE A 134 -13.40 -4.66 -12.86
CA PHE A 134 -12.28 -5.41 -13.44
C PHE A 134 -12.62 -6.90 -13.62
N GLY A 135 -13.44 -7.46 -12.72
CA GLY A 135 -14.00 -8.81 -12.89
C GLY A 135 -14.79 -8.94 -14.21
N ASP A 136 -15.61 -7.93 -14.57
CA ASP A 136 -16.34 -7.93 -15.85
C ASP A 136 -15.40 -7.84 -17.05
N VAL A 137 -14.34 -7.03 -16.94
CA VAL A 137 -13.30 -6.94 -17.98
C VAL A 137 -12.62 -8.29 -18.18
N LEU A 138 -12.30 -8.99 -17.11
CA LEU A 138 -11.67 -10.31 -17.14
C LEU A 138 -12.62 -11.36 -17.78
N ARG A 139 -13.90 -11.36 -17.42
CA ARG A 139 -14.92 -12.27 -18.03
C ARG A 139 -15.04 -12.02 -19.53
N ARG A 140 -15.13 -10.76 -19.95
CA ARG A 140 -15.13 -10.41 -21.39
C ARG A 140 -13.83 -10.82 -22.09
N ALA A 141 -12.70 -10.83 -21.39
CA ALA A 141 -11.45 -11.35 -21.93
C ALA A 141 -11.38 -12.88 -22.00
N GLY A 142 -12.34 -13.60 -21.42
CA GLY A 142 -12.44 -15.06 -21.44
C GLY A 142 -11.83 -15.75 -20.23
N THR A 143 -11.70 -15.04 -19.11
CA THR A 143 -11.24 -15.58 -17.81
C THR A 143 -12.38 -16.32 -17.12
N SER A 144 -12.10 -17.46 -16.51
CA SER A 144 -13.04 -18.19 -15.67
C SER A 144 -13.12 -17.60 -14.26
N GLU A 145 -14.21 -17.88 -13.51
CA GLU A 145 -14.35 -17.46 -12.11
C GLU A 145 -13.22 -18.03 -11.24
N VAL A 146 -12.82 -19.28 -11.47
CA VAL A 146 -11.69 -19.91 -10.77
C VAL A 146 -10.38 -19.15 -11.02
N ALA A 147 -10.18 -18.65 -12.24
CA ALA A 147 -8.98 -17.86 -12.53
C ALA A 147 -9.08 -16.42 -11.98
N ILE A 148 -10.28 -15.85 -11.87
CA ILE A 148 -10.48 -14.57 -11.19
C ILE A 148 -10.09 -14.73 -9.73
N ASP A 149 -10.60 -15.71 -9.03
CA ASP A 149 -10.37 -15.94 -7.61
C ASP A 149 -8.92 -16.34 -7.31
N ARG A 150 -8.41 -17.38 -7.97
CA ARG A 150 -7.15 -18.04 -7.61
C ARG A 150 -5.90 -17.41 -8.23
N PHE A 151 -6.05 -16.47 -9.15
CA PHE A 151 -4.91 -15.79 -9.79
C PHE A 151 -5.06 -14.28 -9.78
N TRP A 152 -6.16 -13.74 -10.31
CA TRP A 152 -6.29 -12.29 -10.45
C TRP A 152 -6.52 -11.59 -9.11
N ASP A 153 -7.35 -12.15 -8.25
CA ASP A 153 -7.65 -11.56 -6.93
C ASP A 153 -6.44 -11.61 -6.00
N VAL A 154 -5.60 -12.64 -6.10
CA VAL A 154 -4.31 -12.72 -5.37
C VAL A 154 -3.39 -11.54 -5.66
N PHE A 155 -3.47 -10.97 -6.86
CA PHE A 155 -2.66 -9.84 -7.29
C PHE A 155 -3.39 -8.49 -7.19
N ILE A 156 -4.64 -8.43 -7.62
CA ILE A 156 -5.41 -7.18 -7.72
C ILE A 156 -5.88 -6.70 -6.35
N ARG A 157 -6.41 -7.58 -5.53
CA ARG A 157 -6.92 -7.21 -4.20
C ARG A 157 -5.87 -6.51 -3.33
N PRO A 158 -4.65 -7.04 -3.14
CA PRO A 158 -3.65 -6.33 -2.35
C PRO A 158 -3.12 -5.05 -3.03
N ALA A 159 -3.13 -5.00 -4.37
CA ALA A 159 -2.66 -3.83 -5.12
C ALA A 159 -3.63 -2.65 -5.10
N LEU A 160 -4.94 -2.92 -5.06
CA LEU A 160 -6.02 -1.91 -5.14
C LEU A 160 -6.93 -1.89 -3.90
N ASN A 161 -6.63 -2.75 -2.93
CA ASN A 161 -7.34 -2.89 -1.66
C ASN A 161 -8.86 -3.10 -1.83
N LEU A 162 -9.27 -3.82 -2.87
CA LEU A 162 -10.64 -4.20 -3.17
C LEU A 162 -10.68 -5.55 -3.88
N PRO A 163 -11.74 -6.36 -3.67
CA PRO A 163 -11.97 -7.56 -4.47
C PRO A 163 -12.01 -7.23 -5.98
N THR A 164 -11.44 -8.10 -6.80
CA THR A 164 -11.37 -7.93 -8.26
C THR A 164 -12.73 -7.63 -8.89
N ASN A 165 -13.81 -8.16 -8.32
CA ASN A 165 -15.18 -7.95 -8.78
C ASN A 165 -15.78 -6.59 -8.38
N GLU A 166 -15.08 -5.81 -7.57
CA GLU A 166 -15.52 -4.49 -7.10
C GLU A 166 -14.64 -3.35 -7.63
N VAL A 167 -13.39 -3.68 -8.01
CA VAL A 167 -12.42 -2.74 -8.56
C VAL A 167 -12.92 -2.15 -9.88
N ASP A 168 -12.76 -0.84 -10.05
CA ASP A 168 -12.96 -0.18 -11.35
C ASP A 168 -12.12 -0.82 -12.46
N GLY A 169 -12.73 -1.07 -13.61
CA GLY A 169 -12.09 -1.76 -14.69
C GLY A 169 -10.90 -1.00 -15.30
N HIS A 170 -10.91 0.34 -15.30
CA HIS A 170 -9.76 1.14 -15.75
C HIS A 170 -8.60 1.03 -14.77
N ALA A 171 -8.87 1.07 -13.44
CA ALA A 171 -7.85 0.90 -12.42
C ALA A 171 -7.20 -0.50 -12.47
N GLY A 172 -8.01 -1.56 -12.62
CA GLY A 172 -7.52 -2.93 -12.80
C GLY A 172 -6.68 -3.10 -14.06
N LEU A 173 -7.16 -2.56 -15.21
CA LEU A 173 -6.41 -2.58 -16.47
C LEU A 173 -5.10 -1.78 -16.38
N PHE A 174 -5.13 -0.61 -15.75
CA PHE A 174 -3.92 0.18 -15.53
C PHE A 174 -2.88 -0.64 -14.76
N THR A 175 -3.29 -1.29 -13.66
CA THR A 175 -2.41 -2.11 -12.82
C THR A 175 -1.80 -3.26 -13.62
N VAL A 176 -2.62 -4.01 -14.36
CA VAL A 176 -2.15 -5.13 -15.20
C VAL A 176 -1.23 -4.65 -16.33
N ARG A 177 -1.61 -3.59 -17.05
CA ARG A 177 -0.82 -3.06 -18.17
C ARG A 177 0.52 -2.51 -17.70
N THR A 178 0.53 -1.82 -16.56
CA THR A 178 1.75 -1.21 -16.02
C THR A 178 2.68 -2.25 -15.38
N ALA A 179 2.15 -3.10 -14.51
CA ALA A 179 2.97 -4.04 -13.74
C ALA A 179 3.29 -5.33 -14.50
N LEU A 180 2.31 -5.95 -15.19
CA LEU A 180 2.49 -7.27 -15.79
C LEU A 180 2.77 -7.23 -17.29
N LEU A 181 2.20 -6.28 -18.03
CA LEU A 181 2.32 -6.17 -19.49
C LEU A 181 3.33 -5.09 -19.95
N GLY A 182 3.86 -4.32 -19.01
CA GLY A 182 4.92 -3.34 -19.19
C GLY A 182 6.32 -3.97 -19.22
N PRO A 183 7.37 -3.16 -19.09
CA PRO A 183 8.75 -3.65 -18.95
C PRO A 183 8.90 -4.67 -17.83
N ARG A 184 9.75 -5.69 -18.01
CA ARG A 184 9.91 -6.79 -17.04
C ARG A 184 10.17 -6.35 -15.60
N ARG A 185 10.92 -5.26 -15.43
CA ARG A 185 11.25 -4.71 -14.10
C ARG A 185 10.04 -4.11 -13.37
N ASN A 186 8.96 -3.80 -14.07
CA ASN A 186 7.77 -3.21 -13.49
C ASN A 186 7.07 -4.13 -12.49
N SER A 187 7.14 -5.44 -12.71
CA SER A 187 6.58 -6.47 -11.82
C SER A 187 7.53 -6.89 -10.70
N ASP A 188 8.76 -6.39 -10.63
CA ASP A 188 9.65 -6.70 -9.53
C ASP A 188 9.00 -6.31 -8.19
N LEU A 189 9.11 -7.17 -7.20
CA LEU A 189 8.69 -6.88 -5.82
C LEU A 189 9.76 -6.03 -5.13
N VAL A 190 9.33 -4.97 -4.49
CA VAL A 190 10.18 -4.09 -3.67
C VAL A 190 9.73 -4.26 -2.23
N LEU A 191 10.53 -4.99 -1.46
CA LEU A 191 10.24 -5.40 -0.09
C LEU A 191 11.03 -4.53 0.88
N PRO A 192 10.41 -3.85 1.85
CA PRO A 192 11.12 -3.06 2.84
C PRO A 192 11.96 -3.96 3.75
N LEU A 193 13.18 -3.51 4.05
CA LEU A 193 14.13 -4.16 4.95
C LEU A 193 14.20 -3.49 6.32
N LYS A 194 13.45 -2.41 6.52
CA LYS A 194 13.34 -1.65 7.76
C LYS A 194 11.87 -1.36 8.06
N PRO A 195 11.53 -0.99 9.31
CA PRO A 195 10.23 -0.43 9.65
C PRO A 195 9.83 0.74 8.75
N LEU A 196 8.56 0.81 8.39
CA LEU A 196 8.06 1.79 7.41
C LEU A 196 8.23 3.23 7.90
N GLY A 197 7.96 3.51 9.18
CA GLY A 197 8.16 4.84 9.77
C GLY A 197 9.60 5.32 9.60
N TRP A 198 10.56 4.42 9.86
CA TRP A 198 12.00 4.74 9.77
C TRP A 198 12.43 5.07 8.34
N MET A 199 11.90 4.36 7.35
CA MET A 199 12.23 4.58 5.93
C MET A 199 11.58 5.83 5.33
N HIS A 200 10.46 6.28 5.88
CA HIS A 200 9.66 7.35 5.31
C HIS A 200 9.64 8.59 6.18
N GLY A 201 8.86 8.56 7.26
CA GLY A 201 8.65 9.71 8.14
C GLY A 201 9.94 10.20 8.77
N ASP A 202 10.67 9.31 9.46
CA ASP A 202 11.90 9.67 10.16
C ASP A 202 13.01 10.10 9.18
N ALA A 203 13.11 9.40 8.04
CA ALA A 203 14.10 9.72 7.02
C ALA A 203 13.83 11.10 6.40
N ALA A 204 12.59 11.39 6.03
CA ALA A 204 12.21 12.70 5.51
C ALA A 204 12.35 13.80 6.58
N GLY A 205 11.99 13.51 7.83
CA GLY A 205 12.16 14.42 8.96
C GLY A 205 13.62 14.83 9.18
N ARG A 206 14.56 13.89 9.04
CA ARG A 206 16.02 14.22 9.11
C ARG A 206 16.45 15.20 8.02
N VAL A 207 15.88 15.09 6.82
CA VAL A 207 16.19 16.01 5.70
C VAL A 207 15.55 17.38 5.91
N LEU A 208 14.32 17.42 6.40
CA LEU A 208 13.56 18.65 6.61
C LEU A 208 14.01 19.41 7.86
N GLY A 209 14.49 18.72 8.89
CA GLY A 209 15.00 19.32 10.13
C GLY A 209 13.95 20.18 10.85
N ASP A 210 14.35 21.35 11.32
CA ASP A 210 13.51 22.29 12.09
C ASP A 210 12.31 22.87 11.31
N ARG A 211 12.13 22.49 10.05
CA ARG A 211 10.97 22.87 9.23
C ARG A 211 9.73 22.03 9.53
N VAL A 212 9.87 21.01 10.37
CA VAL A 212 8.77 20.10 10.73
C VAL A 212 8.23 20.46 12.10
N HIS A 213 6.93 20.68 12.17
CA HIS A 213 6.18 20.96 13.38
C HIS A 213 5.22 19.78 13.63
N LEU A 214 5.57 18.94 14.61
CA LEU A 214 4.76 17.79 15.05
C LEU A 214 3.78 18.23 16.14
N ASP A 215 2.74 17.44 16.36
CA ASP A 215 1.65 17.73 17.31
C ASP A 215 1.00 19.10 17.06
N GLU A 216 1.11 19.59 15.83
CA GLU A 216 0.58 20.88 15.41
C GLU A 216 -0.57 20.71 14.41
N ARG A 217 -1.79 20.79 14.93
CA ARG A 217 -2.99 20.75 14.12
C ARG A 217 -3.29 22.11 13.51
N VAL A 218 -3.48 22.16 12.20
CA VAL A 218 -3.96 23.33 11.48
C VAL A 218 -5.48 23.33 11.45
N ASP A 219 -6.10 24.32 12.09
CA ASP A 219 -7.56 24.44 12.12
C ASP A 219 -8.11 25.24 10.94
N SER A 220 -7.35 26.20 10.44
CA SER A 220 -7.66 26.98 9.25
C SER A 220 -6.39 27.24 8.43
N VAL A 221 -6.48 27.13 7.11
CA VAL A 221 -5.40 27.50 6.20
C VAL A 221 -5.12 29.01 6.19
N ASP A 222 -6.10 29.83 6.62
CA ASP A 222 -5.96 31.28 6.68
C ASP A 222 -5.13 31.76 7.88
N ASP A 223 -4.87 30.90 8.87
CA ASP A 223 -4.03 31.19 10.03
C ASP A 223 -2.54 30.99 9.75
N LEU A 224 -2.19 30.42 8.59
CA LEU A 224 -0.82 30.12 8.23
C LEU A 224 -0.11 31.33 7.61
N ASP A 225 1.03 31.71 8.18
CA ASP A 225 1.91 32.74 7.62
C ASP A 225 2.72 32.18 6.44
N ALA A 226 2.07 32.07 5.26
CA ALA A 226 2.66 31.53 4.05
C ALA A 226 2.07 32.18 2.78
N ASP A 227 2.91 32.33 1.75
CA ASP A 227 2.50 32.82 0.43
C ASP A 227 1.63 31.80 -0.32
N ALA A 228 1.90 30.50 -0.09
CA ALA A 228 1.16 29.41 -0.71
C ALA A 228 1.08 28.19 0.24
N ILE A 229 0.09 27.31 0.00
CA ILE A 229 -0.23 26.20 0.88
C ILE A 229 -0.43 24.91 0.10
N VAL A 230 0.14 23.83 0.60
CA VAL A 230 -0.15 22.45 0.17
C VAL A 230 -0.99 21.76 1.24
N VAL A 231 -2.25 21.42 0.92
CA VAL A 231 -3.13 20.65 1.80
C VAL A 231 -3.00 19.17 1.47
N ALA A 232 -2.22 18.44 2.29
CA ALA A 232 -1.86 17.03 2.08
C ALA A 232 -2.45 16.11 3.16
N VAL A 233 -3.72 16.31 3.49
CA VAL A 233 -4.49 15.59 4.51
C VAL A 233 -5.55 14.67 3.88
N PRO A 234 -6.22 13.80 4.64
CA PRO A 234 -7.34 12.97 4.14
C PRO A 234 -8.46 13.80 3.49
N PRO A 235 -9.28 13.20 2.58
CA PRO A 235 -10.23 13.95 1.75
C PRO A 235 -11.24 14.78 2.54
N ALA A 236 -11.85 14.24 3.59
CA ALA A 236 -12.82 14.98 4.43
C ALA A 236 -12.16 16.16 5.16
N GLU A 237 -10.95 15.99 5.69
CA GLU A 237 -10.21 17.07 6.35
C GLU A 237 -9.73 18.12 5.34
N SER A 238 -9.35 17.70 4.14
CA SER A 238 -9.03 18.63 3.05
C SER A 238 -10.24 19.48 2.68
N ALA A 239 -11.40 18.87 2.53
CA ALA A 239 -12.65 19.58 2.26
C ALA A 239 -12.98 20.59 3.36
N ARG A 240 -12.83 20.23 4.63
CA ARG A 240 -13.02 21.12 5.79
C ARG A 240 -12.07 22.32 5.74
N LEU A 241 -10.78 22.08 5.55
CA LEU A 241 -9.77 23.15 5.52
C LEU A 241 -9.93 24.11 4.34
N LEU A 242 -10.41 23.60 3.21
CA LEU A 242 -10.60 24.38 1.98
C LEU A 242 -11.97 25.06 1.91
N GLY A 243 -12.90 24.72 2.80
CA GLY A 243 -14.30 25.15 2.70
C GLY A 243 -15.00 24.60 1.45
N GLU A 244 -14.56 23.44 0.95
CA GLU A 244 -15.11 22.76 -0.21
C GLU A 244 -16.06 21.62 0.22
N PRO A 245 -16.97 21.17 -0.66
CA PRO A 245 -17.76 19.96 -0.39
C PRO A 245 -16.84 18.74 -0.23
N ASP A 246 -17.21 17.84 0.69
CA ASP A 246 -16.54 16.53 0.80
C ASP A 246 -16.70 15.78 -0.53
N PRO A 247 -15.63 15.28 -1.14
CA PRO A 247 -15.70 14.54 -2.39
C PRO A 247 -16.45 13.20 -2.28
N GLY A 248 -16.85 12.78 -1.08
CA GLY A 248 -17.65 11.56 -0.86
C GLY A 248 -16.91 10.27 -1.25
N LEU A 249 -15.59 10.25 -1.11
CA LEU A 249 -14.77 9.08 -1.48
C LEU A 249 -14.88 8.00 -0.41
N GLU A 250 -15.45 6.87 -0.78
CA GLU A 250 -15.48 5.69 0.10
C GLU A 250 -14.07 5.19 0.41
N SER A 251 -13.88 4.68 1.63
CA SER A 251 -12.63 4.06 2.07
C SER A 251 -12.70 2.55 2.01
N SER A 252 -11.55 1.91 1.82
CA SER A 252 -11.39 0.47 1.93
C SER A 252 -10.41 0.13 3.06
N PRO A 253 -10.79 -0.79 3.98
CA PRO A 253 -9.98 -1.12 5.13
C PRO A 253 -8.88 -2.13 4.83
N ILE A 254 -7.84 -2.11 5.69
CA ILE A 254 -6.82 -3.15 5.79
C ILE A 254 -6.75 -3.60 7.24
N VAL A 255 -6.63 -4.90 7.45
CA VAL A 255 -6.35 -5.50 8.75
C VAL A 255 -5.00 -6.19 8.70
N SER A 256 -4.15 -5.90 9.68
CA SER A 256 -2.85 -6.55 9.85
C SER A 256 -2.80 -7.27 11.19
N VAL A 257 -2.32 -8.52 11.18
CA VAL A 257 -2.12 -9.32 12.37
C VAL A 257 -0.65 -9.73 12.42
N HIS A 258 0.02 -9.30 13.49
CA HIS A 258 1.41 -9.61 13.77
C HIS A 258 1.45 -10.78 14.75
N LEU A 259 2.22 -11.81 14.43
CA LEU A 259 2.25 -13.07 15.16
C LEU A 259 3.69 -13.52 15.38
N LEU A 260 4.04 -13.88 16.60
CA LEU A 260 5.30 -14.55 16.90
C LEU A 260 4.99 -15.99 17.27
N PHE A 261 5.52 -16.92 16.48
CA PHE A 261 5.45 -18.36 16.76
C PHE A 261 6.74 -18.86 17.39
N ASP A 262 6.65 -19.93 18.18
CA ASP A 262 7.78 -20.58 18.87
C ASP A 262 8.80 -21.21 17.92
N ARG A 263 8.41 -21.46 16.66
CA ARG A 263 9.24 -22.09 15.63
C ARG A 263 8.87 -21.61 14.23
N PRO A 264 9.77 -21.78 13.23
CA PRO A 264 9.48 -21.43 11.84
C PRO A 264 8.43 -22.35 11.21
N ILE A 265 7.35 -21.74 10.66
CA ILE A 265 6.32 -22.41 9.87
C ILE A 265 6.30 -21.93 8.41
N LEU A 266 6.62 -20.68 8.13
CA LEU A 266 6.72 -20.15 6.77
C LEU A 266 8.14 -20.33 6.22
N LYS A 267 8.25 -21.04 5.10
CA LYS A 267 9.55 -21.41 4.47
C LYS A 267 10.10 -20.36 3.51
N THR A 268 9.32 -19.31 3.23
CA THR A 268 9.68 -18.26 2.27
C THR A 268 9.49 -16.89 2.92
N PRO A 269 10.21 -15.84 2.52
CA PRO A 269 10.04 -14.52 3.12
C PRO A 269 8.63 -13.93 2.96
N ILE A 270 7.90 -14.37 1.94
CA ILE A 270 6.51 -13.98 1.67
C ILE A 270 5.73 -15.16 1.09
N ALA A 271 4.43 -15.19 1.34
CA ALA A 271 3.49 -16.07 0.65
C ALA A 271 2.10 -15.45 0.60
N ALA A 272 1.27 -15.86 -0.38
CA ALA A 272 -0.16 -15.60 -0.39
C ALA A 272 -0.91 -16.91 -0.09
N LEU A 273 -2.05 -16.81 0.59
CA LEU A 273 -2.93 -17.93 0.88
C LEU A 273 -4.25 -17.78 0.13
N LEU A 274 -4.67 -18.86 -0.54
CA LEU A 274 -5.96 -18.91 -1.20
C LEU A 274 -7.06 -19.25 -0.19
N SER A 275 -8.26 -18.70 -0.41
CA SER A 275 -9.46 -18.99 0.42
C SER A 275 -9.15 -18.88 1.93
N SER A 276 -8.53 -17.79 2.32
CA SER A 276 -8.11 -17.52 3.69
C SER A 276 -8.31 -16.05 4.01
N ASP A 277 -8.58 -15.75 5.28
CA ASP A 277 -8.53 -14.37 5.76
C ASP A 277 -7.10 -13.84 5.84
N ALA A 278 -6.11 -14.73 5.92
CA ALA A 278 -4.69 -14.41 5.82
C ALA A 278 -4.27 -14.27 4.35
N HIS A 279 -4.58 -13.13 3.71
CA HIS A 279 -4.32 -12.96 2.27
C HIS A 279 -2.84 -13.07 1.93
N TRP A 280 -2.00 -12.32 2.64
CA TRP A 280 -0.55 -12.31 2.45
C TRP A 280 0.15 -12.44 3.79
N VAL A 281 1.22 -13.22 3.81
CA VAL A 281 2.04 -13.49 5.00
C VAL A 281 3.48 -13.12 4.70
N PHE A 282 4.09 -12.40 5.62
CA PHE A 282 5.46 -11.90 5.53
C PHE A 282 6.26 -12.41 6.72
N ASP A 283 7.42 -12.99 6.48
CA ASP A 283 8.43 -13.25 7.52
C ASP A 283 9.20 -11.96 7.79
N ARG A 284 8.76 -11.24 8.82
CA ARG A 284 9.34 -9.95 9.17
C ARG A 284 10.78 -10.08 9.64
N GLY A 285 11.09 -11.14 10.38
CA GLY A 285 12.46 -11.42 10.83
C GLY A 285 13.41 -11.63 9.66
N ALA A 286 13.01 -12.46 8.69
CA ALA A 286 13.81 -12.69 7.48
C ALA A 286 13.96 -11.45 6.60
N LEU A 287 12.91 -10.60 6.50
CA LEU A 287 12.95 -9.38 5.70
C LEU A 287 13.82 -8.31 6.34
N THR A 288 13.70 -8.09 7.64
CA THR A 288 14.42 -7.02 8.34
C THR A 288 15.82 -7.41 8.82
N GLY A 289 16.17 -8.69 8.72
CA GLY A 289 17.46 -9.22 9.23
C GLY A 289 17.52 -9.29 10.76
N HIS A 290 16.35 -9.21 11.44
CA HIS A 290 16.24 -9.35 12.88
C HIS A 290 15.58 -10.71 13.19
N PRO A 291 16.34 -11.75 13.48
CA PRO A 291 15.75 -13.04 13.80
C PRO A 291 14.86 -12.95 15.03
N ALA A 292 13.74 -13.67 15.01
CA ALA A 292 12.84 -13.74 16.15
C ALA A 292 13.57 -14.37 17.37
N PRO A 293 13.20 -14.01 18.61
CA PRO A 293 13.78 -14.60 19.82
C PRO A 293 13.54 -16.11 19.87
N ASP A 294 14.43 -16.81 20.57
CA ASP A 294 14.34 -18.24 20.90
C ASP A 294 14.17 -19.18 19.69
N GLY A 295 14.59 -18.74 18.50
CA GLY A 295 14.45 -19.52 17.26
C GLY A 295 13.04 -19.53 16.68
N GLY A 296 12.16 -18.69 17.17
CA GLY A 296 10.80 -18.48 16.69
C GLY A 296 10.72 -17.85 15.30
N GLN A 297 9.50 -17.51 14.87
CA GLN A 297 9.27 -16.80 13.61
C GLN A 297 8.29 -15.64 13.79
N TYR A 298 8.71 -14.45 13.40
CA TYR A 298 7.90 -13.24 13.46
C TYR A 298 7.22 -12.99 12.11
N LEU A 299 5.91 -13.23 12.06
CA LEU A 299 5.10 -13.07 10.86
C LEU A 299 4.20 -11.84 10.95
N THR A 300 4.02 -11.18 9.81
CA THR A 300 2.96 -10.19 9.61
C THR A 300 2.00 -10.70 8.55
N VAL A 301 0.74 -10.80 8.91
CA VAL A 301 -0.38 -11.10 7.99
C VAL A 301 -1.05 -9.81 7.58
N VAL A 302 -1.34 -9.64 6.30
CA VAL A 302 -2.08 -8.50 5.77
C VAL A 302 -3.31 -8.98 5.00
N SER A 303 -4.46 -8.48 5.38
CA SER A 303 -5.76 -8.74 4.74
C SER A 303 -6.32 -7.44 4.17
N SER A 304 -6.50 -7.40 2.86
CA SER A 304 -6.89 -6.20 2.11
C SER A 304 -8.34 -6.25 1.68
N GLY A 305 -9.05 -5.11 1.77
CA GLY A 305 -10.44 -5.00 1.34
C GLY A 305 -11.37 -5.94 2.11
N VAL A 306 -11.28 -5.92 3.45
CA VAL A 306 -11.92 -6.88 4.37
C VAL A 306 -12.77 -6.14 5.43
N PRO A 307 -13.86 -5.45 5.03
CA PRO A 307 -14.70 -4.75 6.00
C PRO A 307 -15.27 -5.69 7.09
N GLU A 308 -15.50 -6.96 6.76
CA GLU A 308 -15.99 -7.99 7.67
C GLU A 308 -15.01 -8.31 8.82
N LEU A 309 -13.70 -8.17 8.61
CA LEU A 309 -12.70 -8.39 9.65
C LEU A 309 -12.53 -7.19 10.61
N MET A 310 -13.06 -6.03 10.25
CA MET A 310 -12.98 -4.83 11.10
C MET A 310 -13.76 -5.00 12.40
N GLU A 311 -14.86 -5.75 12.38
CA GLU A 311 -15.76 -5.95 13.53
C GLU A 311 -15.36 -7.16 14.41
N VAL A 312 -14.45 -8.03 13.90
CA VAL A 312 -14.02 -9.22 14.66
C VAL A 312 -13.17 -8.80 15.85
N ARG A 313 -13.45 -9.33 17.06
CA ARG A 313 -12.69 -9.02 18.27
C ARG A 313 -11.21 -9.40 18.10
N GLY A 314 -10.30 -8.63 18.72
CA GLY A 314 -8.86 -8.82 18.53
C GLY A 314 -8.36 -10.24 18.83
N ARG A 315 -8.81 -10.85 19.96
CA ARG A 315 -8.45 -12.23 20.32
C ARG A 315 -9.00 -13.24 19.30
N GLU A 316 -10.27 -13.13 18.95
CA GLU A 316 -10.93 -14.01 17.98
C GLU A 316 -10.24 -13.90 16.60
N LEU A 317 -9.87 -12.69 16.18
CA LEU A 317 -9.14 -12.47 14.93
C LEU A 317 -7.75 -13.14 14.96
N VAL A 318 -7.03 -13.01 16.08
CA VAL A 318 -5.72 -13.65 16.25
C VAL A 318 -5.84 -15.18 16.22
N GLU A 319 -6.81 -15.76 16.95
CA GLU A 319 -7.09 -17.20 16.95
C GLU A 319 -7.46 -17.71 15.55
N ARG A 320 -8.32 -16.97 14.83
CA ARG A 320 -8.78 -17.29 13.49
C ARG A 320 -7.62 -17.26 12.47
N ILE A 321 -6.84 -16.17 12.44
CA ILE A 321 -5.70 -16.02 11.52
C ILE A 321 -4.58 -16.99 11.89
N GLY A 322 -4.23 -17.08 13.17
CA GLY A 322 -3.20 -18.01 13.67
C GLY A 322 -3.54 -19.46 13.37
N GLY A 323 -4.79 -19.87 13.61
CA GLY A 323 -5.28 -21.21 13.28
C GLY A 323 -5.20 -21.54 11.79
N GLN A 324 -5.59 -20.60 10.89
CA GLN A 324 -5.45 -20.79 9.45
C GLN A 324 -3.98 -20.93 9.01
N LEU A 325 -3.06 -20.24 9.68
CA LEU A 325 -1.63 -20.37 9.38
C LEU A 325 -1.09 -21.73 9.85
N THR A 326 -1.36 -22.14 11.09
CA THR A 326 -0.86 -23.41 11.61
C THR A 326 -1.45 -24.61 10.86
N GLU A 327 -2.72 -24.57 10.48
CA GLU A 327 -3.36 -25.60 9.65
C GLU A 327 -2.64 -25.80 8.31
N ARG A 328 -2.17 -24.70 7.68
CA ARG A 328 -1.60 -24.75 6.32
C ARG A 328 -0.09 -24.78 6.26
N LEU A 329 0.59 -24.25 7.27
CA LEU A 329 2.04 -24.09 7.24
C LEU A 329 2.76 -25.08 8.16
N GLY A 330 2.08 -25.58 9.21
CA GLY A 330 2.58 -26.53 10.19
C GLY A 330 2.34 -26.09 11.63
N ASP A 331 2.35 -27.04 12.56
CA ASP A 331 2.09 -26.81 13.96
C ASP A 331 3.15 -25.93 14.62
N ALA A 332 2.71 -24.91 15.33
CA ALA A 332 3.53 -24.04 16.16
C ALA A 332 2.67 -23.37 17.25
N GLU A 333 3.29 -23.02 18.35
CA GLU A 333 2.65 -22.30 19.43
C GLU A 333 2.75 -20.79 19.18
N LEU A 334 1.63 -20.08 19.34
CA LEU A 334 1.58 -18.62 19.28
C LEU A 334 2.05 -18.02 20.59
N VAL A 335 3.18 -17.33 20.57
CA VAL A 335 3.83 -16.75 21.75
C VAL A 335 3.41 -15.31 22.00
N TRP A 336 3.23 -14.52 20.90
CA TRP A 336 2.86 -13.12 21.00
C TRP A 336 2.03 -12.71 19.78
N SER A 337 1.18 -11.70 19.95
CA SER A 337 0.38 -11.15 18.86
C SER A 337 0.01 -9.69 19.05
N ARG A 338 -0.14 -8.98 17.92
CA ARG A 338 -0.65 -7.60 17.89
C ARG A 338 -1.50 -7.39 16.64
N VAL A 339 -2.63 -6.68 16.78
CA VAL A 339 -3.54 -6.37 15.66
C VAL A 339 -3.46 -4.88 15.35
N SER A 340 -3.36 -4.54 14.07
CA SER A 340 -3.55 -3.19 13.54
C SER A 340 -4.73 -3.16 12.58
N ARG A 341 -5.55 -2.12 12.67
CA ARG A 341 -6.69 -1.88 11.79
C ARG A 341 -6.62 -0.50 11.20
N GLU A 342 -6.68 -0.42 9.88
CA GLU A 342 -6.72 0.82 9.14
C GLU A 342 -8.06 0.91 8.40
N PRO A 343 -9.09 1.52 9.01
CA PRO A 343 -10.42 1.60 8.41
C PRO A 343 -10.45 2.41 7.12
N SER A 344 -9.56 3.37 7.00
CA SER A 344 -9.41 4.24 5.83
C SER A 344 -8.04 4.08 5.19
N ALA A 345 -7.61 2.83 4.96
CA ALA A 345 -6.29 2.53 4.43
C ALA A 345 -6.07 3.11 3.02
N THR A 346 -7.09 2.98 2.17
CA THR A 346 -7.10 3.56 0.81
C THR A 346 -8.50 4.03 0.44
N ILE A 347 -8.62 4.86 -0.59
CA ILE A 347 -9.94 5.07 -1.22
C ILE A 347 -10.34 3.81 -2.01
N ALA A 348 -11.62 3.49 -1.98
CA ALA A 348 -12.22 2.38 -2.72
C ALA A 348 -12.39 2.77 -4.20
N LEU A 349 -11.51 2.28 -5.07
CA LEU A 349 -11.56 2.55 -6.51
C LEU A 349 -12.66 1.73 -7.20
N ARG A 350 -13.93 2.06 -6.93
CA ARG A 350 -15.10 1.43 -7.55
C ARG A 350 -15.45 2.08 -8.90
N PRO A 351 -16.19 1.40 -9.79
CA PRO A 351 -16.65 2.00 -11.04
C PRO A 351 -17.39 3.31 -10.85
N GLY A 352 -17.02 4.32 -11.66
CA GLY A 352 -17.64 5.65 -11.61
C GLY A 352 -17.04 6.61 -10.59
N ILE A 353 -15.99 6.22 -9.84
CA ILE A 353 -15.30 7.12 -8.92
C ILE A 353 -14.66 8.29 -9.69
N ALA A 354 -14.90 9.51 -9.20
CA ALA A 354 -14.24 10.72 -9.68
C ALA A 354 -13.31 11.26 -8.59
N ARG A 355 -12.06 11.49 -8.90
CA ARG A 355 -11.07 12.04 -7.97
C ARG A 355 -10.74 13.49 -8.35
N PRO A 356 -10.66 14.43 -7.38
CA PRO A 356 -10.30 15.81 -7.68
C PRO A 356 -8.83 15.93 -8.11
N GLY A 357 -8.55 16.92 -8.95
CA GLY A 357 -7.18 17.26 -9.33
C GLY A 357 -6.43 18.02 -8.23
N VAL A 358 -5.17 18.39 -8.51
CA VAL A 358 -4.27 19.11 -7.59
C VAL A 358 -4.74 20.54 -7.26
N GLY A 359 -5.42 21.22 -8.19
CA GLY A 359 -5.88 22.60 -8.02
C GLY A 359 -7.07 22.72 -7.07
N THR A 360 -7.21 23.89 -6.42
CA THR A 360 -8.35 24.29 -5.62
C THR A 360 -8.99 25.55 -6.20
N ALA A 361 -10.04 26.05 -5.57
CA ALA A 361 -10.65 27.36 -5.93
C ALA A 361 -9.70 28.54 -5.64
N ARG A 362 -8.70 28.34 -4.77
CA ARG A 362 -7.73 29.38 -4.37
C ARG A 362 -6.43 29.18 -5.17
N PRO A 363 -5.94 30.18 -5.93
CA PRO A 363 -4.77 30.03 -6.81
C PRO A 363 -3.49 29.60 -6.12
N ASN A 364 -3.28 30.06 -4.87
CA ASN A 364 -2.10 29.79 -4.06
C ASN A 364 -2.25 28.58 -3.11
N VAL A 365 -3.36 27.84 -3.20
CA VAL A 365 -3.62 26.66 -2.38
C VAL A 365 -3.80 25.46 -3.29
N VAL A 366 -3.05 24.41 -3.05
CA VAL A 366 -3.13 23.15 -3.79
C VAL A 366 -3.37 21.99 -2.85
N ARG A 367 -3.89 20.90 -3.37
CA ARG A 367 -4.11 19.67 -2.60
C ARG A 367 -3.18 18.53 -3.05
N ALA A 368 -2.87 17.62 -2.14
CA ALA A 368 -2.12 16.40 -2.43
C ALA A 368 -2.69 15.22 -1.62
N GLY A 369 -2.46 14.01 -2.09
CA GLY A 369 -2.90 12.77 -1.45
C GLY A 369 -3.17 11.66 -2.46
N THR A 370 -3.20 10.42 -2.01
CA THR A 370 -3.51 9.26 -2.87
C THR A 370 -4.92 9.32 -3.49
N TRP A 371 -5.79 10.10 -2.88
CA TRP A 371 -7.16 10.32 -3.27
C TRP A 371 -7.33 11.37 -4.39
N THR A 372 -6.28 12.12 -4.73
CA THR A 372 -6.29 13.03 -5.89
C THR A 372 -6.06 12.26 -7.19
N ASP A 373 -6.51 12.83 -8.31
CA ASP A 373 -6.27 12.24 -9.63
C ASP A 373 -4.84 12.48 -10.09
N THR A 374 -4.03 11.44 -10.03
CA THR A 374 -2.64 11.40 -10.50
C THR A 374 -2.47 10.55 -11.76
N GLY A 375 -3.56 9.98 -12.29
CA GLY A 375 -3.53 8.93 -13.31
C GLY A 375 -3.08 7.57 -12.76
N TRP A 376 -2.79 7.45 -11.45
CA TRP A 376 -2.39 6.22 -10.77
C TRP A 376 -3.45 5.77 -9.75
N PRO A 377 -3.55 4.45 -9.47
CA PRO A 377 -4.32 3.97 -8.33
C PRO A 377 -3.81 4.53 -7.00
N ALA A 378 -4.64 4.50 -5.96
CA ALA A 378 -4.32 5.02 -4.62
C ALA A 378 -3.25 4.19 -3.91
N THR A 379 -1.99 4.42 -4.24
CA THR A 379 -0.80 3.71 -3.77
C THR A 379 0.27 4.67 -3.26
N MET A 380 1.35 4.17 -2.67
CA MET A 380 2.51 4.99 -2.29
C MET A 380 3.07 5.79 -3.47
N GLU A 381 3.09 5.20 -4.66
CA GLU A 381 3.48 5.88 -5.90
C GLU A 381 2.58 7.09 -6.19
N SER A 382 1.25 6.92 -6.05
CA SER A 382 0.28 8.00 -6.24
C SER A 382 0.45 9.10 -5.18
N ALA A 383 0.75 8.74 -3.93
CA ALA A 383 1.02 9.73 -2.87
C ALA A 383 2.18 10.65 -3.25
N VAL A 384 3.32 10.06 -3.62
CA VAL A 384 4.51 10.83 -4.03
C VAL A 384 4.22 11.66 -5.28
N ARG A 385 3.60 11.07 -6.30
CA ARG A 385 3.21 11.79 -7.52
C ARG A 385 2.31 12.99 -7.25
N SER A 386 1.35 12.85 -6.34
CA SER A 386 0.44 13.95 -5.99
C SER A 386 1.18 15.10 -5.30
N GLY A 387 2.08 14.79 -4.36
CA GLY A 387 2.92 15.78 -3.70
C GLY A 387 3.81 16.54 -4.68
N ARG A 388 4.49 15.80 -5.58
CA ARG A 388 5.31 16.41 -6.63
C ARG A 388 4.49 17.26 -7.63
N ALA A 389 3.26 16.84 -7.93
CA ALA A 389 2.37 17.63 -8.77
C ALA A 389 1.93 18.92 -8.08
N ALA A 390 1.67 18.87 -6.76
CA ALA A 390 1.35 20.05 -5.95
C ALA A 390 2.53 21.04 -5.90
N ALA A 391 3.75 20.56 -5.62
CA ALA A 391 4.95 21.39 -5.63
C ALA A 391 5.15 22.06 -7.00
N ARG A 392 5.12 21.29 -8.10
CA ARG A 392 5.25 21.83 -9.46
C ARG A 392 4.21 22.88 -9.80
N ARG A 393 2.96 22.72 -9.31
CA ARG A 393 1.88 23.68 -9.55
C ARG A 393 2.13 25.03 -8.88
N LEU A 394 2.77 25.05 -7.71
CA LEU A 394 3.13 26.28 -7.00
C LEU A 394 4.38 26.97 -7.53
N LEU A 395 5.26 26.23 -8.21
CA LEU A 395 6.51 26.75 -8.79
C LEU A 395 6.31 27.35 -10.20
N GLN A 396 5.13 27.20 -10.80
CA GLN A 396 4.73 27.77 -12.11
C GLN A 396 4.16 29.19 -11.96
#